data_3455cb08eb6568bd4a4e4971e65fbb1e
#
_entry.id   3455cb08eb6568bd4a4e4971e65fbb1e
#
_cell.length_a   1.000
_cell.length_b   1.000
_cell.length_c   1.000
_cell.angle_alpha   90.00
_cell.angle_beta   90.00
_cell.angle_gamma   90.00
#
_symmetry.space_group_name_H-M   'P 1'
#
loop_
_entity.id
_entity.type
_entity.pdbx_description
1 polymer ?
#
loop_
_entity_poly.entity_id
_entity_poly.type
_entity_poly.pdbx_seq_one_letter_code
_entity_poly.pdbx_strand_id
1 'polypeptide(L)'
;MSPRASTPLEPAATPPERIRNFCIIAHIDHGKSTLADRMLQITGVVADRDMRAQYLDRMDIERERGITIKSQAVRMPWEVDGETVALNMIDTPGHVDFTYEVSRSLAACEGAILLVDAAQGIEAQTLANLYLALENDLTIIPVLNKIDLPAADPERFARELADLIGGDPDDVLRVSGKTGQGVEELLDRLVREIPAPKGDADAPARAMIFDSVYDAYRGVVTYVRMIDGRLSPRERIQMMSTRATHELLEIGVSAPEPVPSKGLGVGEVGYLITGVKDVRQSKVGDTVTNARTPASDALPGYVDPKPMVYSGLYPIDASDYPDLRDALDKLKLSDASLAYEPETSVALGFGFRCGFLGLLHLEIITERLEREFGLDLITTAPSVIYEVTSETGETIVVTNPSEYPDGKINAVTEPIVKASILAPKDYVGTIMDLCQSRRGTLLGMDYLSEERVELKYTMPLGEIVFDFFDQLKSRTQGYASLDYEPAGRQEADLVKVDILLQGERVDAFSAIVHREKAYAYGTTMAERLRKLIPRQQFEVPIQAAIGARIIARENIRAIRKDVLAKCYGGDITRKRKLLEKQKEGKKRMKTIGRVEVPQNAFIAALSGDVETKGK
;
A
#
# COMPACT_ATOMS: atom_id res chain seq x y z
N MET A 1 14.43 29.85 22.06
CA MET A 1 14.99 29.19 23.27
C MET A 1 16.21 28.42 22.83
N SER A 2 17.32 28.44 23.53
CA SER A 2 18.47 27.57 23.22
C SER A 2 18.05 26.13 23.47
N PRO A 3 18.38 25.16 22.57
CA PRO A 3 18.09 23.76 22.82
C PRO A 3 18.74 23.34 24.16
N ARG A 4 17.99 22.59 24.95
CA ARG A 4 18.55 21.94 26.15
C ARG A 4 19.64 20.99 25.65
N ALA A 5 20.91 21.40 25.76
CA ALA A 5 22.04 20.59 25.30
C ALA A 5 22.16 19.38 26.24
N SER A 6 21.53 18.27 25.84
CA SER A 6 21.63 17.01 26.55
C SER A 6 22.89 16.25 26.12
N THR A 7 23.56 15.62 27.05
CA THR A 7 24.71 14.75 26.75
C THR A 7 24.20 13.53 25.97
N PRO A 8 24.75 13.22 24.79
CA PRO A 8 24.35 12.03 24.06
C PRO A 8 24.57 10.77 24.90
N LEU A 9 23.53 9.95 25.06
CA LEU A 9 23.64 8.66 25.74
C LEU A 9 24.28 7.65 24.77
N GLU A 10 25.39 7.04 25.22
CA GLU A 10 26.08 6.02 24.41
C GLU A 10 25.24 4.74 24.34
N PRO A 11 24.87 4.26 23.13
CA PRO A 11 24.20 2.97 22.98
C PRO A 11 25.02 1.85 23.62
N ALA A 12 24.37 0.80 24.09
CA ALA A 12 24.93 -0.32 24.87
C ALA A 12 25.41 0.01 26.30
N ALA A 13 25.57 1.28 26.65
CA ALA A 13 25.82 1.73 27.99
C ALA A 13 24.61 2.43 28.63
N THR A 14 23.55 2.67 27.85
CA THR A 14 22.31 3.27 28.33
C THR A 14 21.50 2.22 29.10
N PRO A 15 21.20 2.42 30.38
CA PRO A 15 20.37 1.48 31.13
C PRO A 15 18.93 1.50 30.59
N PRO A 16 18.22 0.34 30.59
CA PRO A 16 16.87 0.25 30.05
C PRO A 16 15.88 1.27 30.63
N GLU A 17 16.04 1.64 31.91
CA GLU A 17 15.21 2.62 32.61
C GLU A 17 15.25 4.00 31.94
N ARG A 18 16.34 4.29 31.22
CA ARG A 18 16.54 5.54 30.45
C ARG A 18 16.25 5.41 28.98
N ILE A 19 15.46 4.43 28.57
CA ILE A 19 15.03 4.22 27.19
C ILE A 19 13.51 4.29 27.12
N ARG A 20 12.97 4.95 26.09
CA ARG A 20 11.55 4.93 25.75
C ARG A 20 11.41 4.66 24.26
N ASN A 21 10.74 3.57 23.90
CA ASN A 21 10.44 3.24 22.51
C ASN A 21 8.98 3.54 22.24
N PHE A 22 8.72 4.36 21.26
CA PHE A 22 7.37 4.75 20.90
C PHE A 22 7.23 4.96 19.40
N CYS A 23 5.99 4.90 18.94
CA CYS A 23 5.61 5.23 17.58
C CYS A 23 4.54 6.32 17.56
N ILE A 24 4.27 6.86 16.36
CA ILE A 24 3.17 7.80 16.15
C ILE A 24 2.16 7.12 15.23
N ILE A 25 0.97 6.85 15.75
CA ILE A 25 -0.16 6.34 14.99
C ILE A 25 -1.12 7.50 14.67
N ALA A 26 -1.45 7.64 13.40
CA ALA A 26 -2.25 8.75 12.92
C ALA A 26 -2.96 8.37 11.61
N HIS A 27 -4.09 9.02 11.34
CA HIS A 27 -4.65 9.02 9.99
C HIS A 27 -3.78 9.85 9.02
N ILE A 28 -3.93 9.61 7.72
CA ILE A 28 -3.28 10.39 6.67
C ILE A 28 -3.65 11.88 6.87
N ASP A 29 -2.69 12.77 6.66
CA ASP A 29 -2.84 14.22 6.81
C ASP A 29 -3.12 14.75 8.24
N HIS A 30 -3.14 13.92 9.30
CA HIS A 30 -3.23 14.40 10.68
C HIS A 30 -1.95 15.08 11.19
N GLY A 31 -0.88 15.09 10.37
CA GLY A 31 0.35 15.83 10.65
C GLY A 31 1.42 15.03 11.39
N LYS A 32 1.45 13.71 11.22
CA LYS A 32 2.44 12.80 11.78
C LYS A 32 3.88 13.25 11.48
N SER A 33 4.24 13.37 10.19
CA SER A 33 5.60 13.77 9.76
C SER A 33 5.95 15.18 10.21
N THR A 34 4.98 16.11 10.29
CA THR A 34 5.20 17.47 10.81
C THR A 34 5.50 17.46 12.30
N LEU A 35 4.82 16.61 13.09
CA LEU A 35 5.09 16.46 14.51
C LEU A 35 6.46 15.81 14.75
N ALA A 36 6.79 14.77 13.99
CA ALA A 36 8.10 14.11 14.02
C ALA A 36 9.23 15.10 13.71
N ASP A 37 9.11 15.91 12.65
CA ASP A 37 10.06 16.98 12.32
C ASP A 37 10.25 17.97 13.47
N ARG A 38 9.15 18.34 14.11
CA ARG A 38 9.20 19.27 15.25
C ARG A 38 9.91 18.65 16.45
N MET A 39 9.70 17.36 16.72
CA MET A 39 10.43 16.65 17.78
C MET A 39 11.92 16.59 17.49
N LEU A 40 12.33 16.29 16.24
CA LEU A 40 13.74 16.29 15.84
C LEU A 40 14.41 17.65 16.03
N GLN A 41 13.68 18.72 15.73
CA GLN A 41 14.16 20.10 15.90
C GLN A 41 14.31 20.48 17.37
N ILE A 42 13.28 20.23 18.22
CA ILE A 42 13.27 20.60 19.63
C ILE A 42 14.33 19.81 20.41
N THR A 43 14.52 18.54 20.11
CA THR A 43 15.55 17.69 20.73
C THR A 43 16.97 18.01 20.23
N GLY A 44 17.10 18.84 19.19
CA GLY A 44 18.38 19.27 18.64
C GLY A 44 19.14 18.20 17.86
N VAL A 45 18.48 17.08 17.52
CA VAL A 45 19.07 16.00 16.71
C VAL A 45 19.33 16.49 15.29
N VAL A 46 18.46 17.34 14.76
CA VAL A 46 18.65 18.04 13.49
C VAL A 46 18.78 19.54 13.78
N ALA A 47 19.88 20.15 13.31
CA ALA A 47 20.06 21.59 13.48
C ALA A 47 19.05 22.38 12.63
N ASP A 48 18.60 23.53 13.13
CA ASP A 48 17.60 24.37 12.45
C ASP A 48 17.94 24.68 10.98
N ARG A 49 19.23 24.90 10.68
CA ARG A 49 19.71 25.18 9.32
C ARG A 49 19.62 23.98 8.37
N ASP A 50 19.60 22.76 8.91
CA ASP A 50 19.60 21.50 8.16
C ASP A 50 18.19 20.88 8.11
N MET A 51 17.21 21.48 8.86
CA MET A 51 15.82 21.06 8.85
C MET A 51 15.16 21.30 7.50
N ARG A 52 14.44 20.29 7.03
CA ARG A 52 13.55 20.33 5.87
C ARG A 52 12.22 19.69 6.22
N ALA A 53 11.17 20.06 5.51
CA ALA A 53 9.86 19.43 5.72
C ALA A 53 9.91 17.92 5.40
N GLN A 54 9.23 17.12 6.21
CA GLN A 54 9.18 15.66 6.08
C GLN A 54 10.58 15.04 6.06
N TYR A 55 11.37 15.41 7.07
CA TYR A 55 12.80 15.04 7.14
C TYR A 55 13.02 13.53 7.11
N LEU A 56 12.14 12.76 7.74
CA LEU A 56 12.20 11.29 7.80
C LEU A 56 11.70 10.63 6.52
N ASP A 57 10.84 11.29 5.75
CA ASP A 57 10.35 10.77 4.49
C ASP A 57 11.45 10.89 3.43
N ARG A 58 12.21 9.80 3.22
CA ARG A 58 13.42 9.81 2.38
C ARG A 58 13.12 9.69 0.90
N MET A 59 12.02 9.04 0.53
CA MET A 59 11.62 8.89 -0.86
C MET A 59 10.93 10.16 -1.37
N ASP A 60 11.18 10.53 -2.63
CA ASP A 60 10.48 11.66 -3.26
C ASP A 60 8.97 11.42 -3.31
N ILE A 61 8.55 10.19 -3.56
CA ILE A 61 7.14 9.78 -3.60
C ILE A 61 6.44 9.93 -2.22
N GLU A 62 7.14 9.69 -1.10
CA GLU A 62 6.60 9.94 0.25
C GLU A 62 6.30 11.42 0.44
N ARG A 63 7.24 12.30 0.06
CA ARG A 63 7.11 13.75 0.20
C ARG A 63 6.04 14.34 -0.72
N GLU A 64 5.94 13.86 -1.96
CA GLU A 64 4.95 14.34 -2.91
C GLU A 64 3.52 13.93 -2.53
N ARG A 65 3.36 12.70 -2.03
CA ARG A 65 2.05 12.16 -1.63
C ARG A 65 1.68 12.50 -0.17
N GLY A 66 2.62 13.02 0.63
CA GLY A 66 2.40 13.32 2.05
C GLY A 66 2.17 12.10 2.93
N ILE A 67 2.68 10.93 2.52
CA ILE A 67 2.51 9.66 3.24
C ILE A 67 3.85 9.04 3.57
N THR A 68 3.97 8.42 4.73
CA THR A 68 5.10 7.56 5.07
C THR A 68 4.84 6.17 4.50
N ILE A 69 5.77 5.64 3.73
CA ILE A 69 5.72 4.30 3.13
C ILE A 69 6.56 3.33 3.95
N LYS A 70 7.77 3.78 4.37
CA LYS A 70 8.70 2.95 5.13
C LYS A 70 8.91 3.47 6.54
N SER A 71 8.90 2.53 7.49
CA SER A 71 9.21 2.84 8.89
C SER A 71 10.66 3.28 9.03
N GLN A 72 10.88 4.32 9.84
CA GLN A 72 12.22 4.79 10.19
C GLN A 72 12.34 4.92 11.71
N ALA A 73 13.46 4.47 12.27
CA ALA A 73 13.74 4.63 13.68
C ALA A 73 14.72 5.77 13.89
N VAL A 74 14.44 6.63 14.87
CA VAL A 74 15.32 7.75 15.24
C VAL A 74 15.48 7.83 16.74
N ARG A 75 16.72 7.93 17.19
CA ARG A 75 17.09 8.13 18.59
C ARG A 75 17.25 9.62 18.90
N MET A 76 16.53 10.10 19.89
CA MET A 76 16.53 11.50 20.33
C MET A 76 16.89 11.56 21.83
N PRO A 77 17.84 12.40 22.28
CA PRO A 77 18.06 12.65 23.69
C PRO A 77 17.05 13.67 24.21
N TRP A 78 16.49 13.44 25.40
CA TRP A 78 15.60 14.38 26.06
C TRP A 78 15.88 14.42 27.56
N GLU A 79 15.89 15.60 28.15
CA GLU A 79 16.19 15.80 29.60
C GLU A 79 14.90 16.11 30.35
N VAL A 80 14.58 15.28 31.33
CA VAL A 80 13.47 15.46 32.27
C VAL A 80 13.98 15.28 33.67
N ASP A 81 13.63 16.21 34.56
CA ASP A 81 13.98 16.17 35.99
C ASP A 81 15.51 16.02 36.28
N GLY A 82 16.36 16.54 35.38
CA GLY A 82 17.82 16.47 35.45
C GLY A 82 18.43 15.15 34.96
N GLU A 83 17.64 14.25 34.42
CA GLU A 83 18.09 13.00 33.79
C GLU A 83 17.88 13.01 32.28
N THR A 84 18.92 12.60 31.55
CA THR A 84 18.80 12.41 30.11
C THR A 84 18.23 11.02 29.80
N VAL A 85 17.19 10.95 28.98
CA VAL A 85 16.53 9.74 28.51
C VAL A 85 16.70 9.63 26.97
N ALA A 86 16.90 8.43 26.48
CA ALA A 86 16.91 8.15 25.05
C ALA A 86 15.47 7.85 24.57
N LEU A 87 14.94 8.71 23.74
CA LEU A 87 13.67 8.51 23.07
C LEU A 87 13.94 7.87 21.71
N ASN A 88 13.50 6.64 21.49
CA ASN A 88 13.55 5.98 20.21
C ASN A 88 12.15 6.08 19.57
N MET A 89 12.01 6.96 18.60
CA MET A 89 10.80 7.09 17.80
C MET A 89 10.88 6.16 16.60
N ILE A 90 9.85 5.35 16.39
CA ILE A 90 9.67 4.56 15.19
C ILE A 90 8.55 5.21 14.40
N ASP A 91 8.90 5.86 13.28
CA ASP A 91 7.93 6.46 12.37
C ASP A 91 7.23 5.37 11.57
N THR A 92 5.89 5.35 11.58
CA THR A 92 5.06 4.28 11.02
C THR A 92 4.25 4.78 9.83
N PRO A 93 4.01 3.95 8.79
CA PRO A 93 3.00 4.26 7.79
C PRO A 93 1.62 4.48 8.42
N GLY A 94 0.78 5.29 7.77
CA GLY A 94 -0.58 5.57 8.25
C GLY A 94 -1.68 4.91 7.42
N HIS A 95 -1.38 4.27 6.29
CA HIS A 95 -2.36 3.76 5.34
C HIS A 95 -2.69 2.28 5.57
N VAL A 96 -3.94 1.88 5.30
CA VAL A 96 -4.43 0.49 5.46
C VAL A 96 -3.59 -0.55 4.71
N ASP A 97 -3.11 -0.24 3.50
CA ASP A 97 -2.28 -1.17 2.72
C ASP A 97 -0.97 -1.53 3.44
N PHE A 98 -0.52 -0.71 4.38
CA PHE A 98 0.70 -0.90 5.16
C PHE A 98 0.46 -1.36 6.60
N THR A 99 -0.72 -1.89 6.92
CA THR A 99 -1.06 -2.41 8.25
C THR A 99 -0.02 -3.40 8.78
N TYR A 100 0.62 -4.15 7.89
CA TYR A 100 1.68 -5.08 8.23
C TYR A 100 2.95 -4.36 8.73
N GLU A 101 3.38 -3.26 8.09
CA GLU A 101 4.48 -2.41 8.56
C GLU A 101 4.14 -1.74 9.89
N VAL A 102 2.91 -1.28 10.05
CA VAL A 102 2.41 -0.71 11.30
C VAL A 102 2.51 -1.73 12.43
N SER A 103 1.97 -2.93 12.26
CA SER A 103 2.00 -3.99 13.28
C SER A 103 3.43 -4.32 13.75
N ARG A 104 4.40 -4.36 12.84
CA ARG A 104 5.82 -4.60 13.17
C ARG A 104 6.42 -3.47 14.01
N SER A 105 6.15 -2.24 13.61
CA SER A 105 6.64 -1.06 14.31
C SER A 105 6.04 -0.96 15.71
N LEU A 106 4.75 -1.27 15.86
CA LEU A 106 4.07 -1.34 17.16
C LEU A 106 4.72 -2.38 18.08
N ALA A 107 4.99 -3.58 17.58
CA ALA A 107 5.63 -4.64 18.37
C ALA A 107 7.07 -4.30 18.84
N ALA A 108 7.71 -3.28 18.23
CA ALA A 108 9.01 -2.79 18.64
C ALA A 108 8.93 -1.66 19.68
N CYS A 109 7.73 -1.27 20.12
CA CYS A 109 7.50 -0.13 21.03
C CYS A 109 6.86 -0.56 22.35
N GLU A 110 6.96 0.29 23.36
CA GLU A 110 6.22 0.23 24.64
C GLU A 110 5.09 1.25 24.70
N GLY A 111 5.08 2.24 23.81
CA GLY A 111 4.03 3.24 23.79
C GLY A 111 3.72 3.76 22.39
N ALA A 112 2.56 4.38 22.23
CA ALA A 112 2.14 5.00 20.99
C ALA A 112 1.50 6.37 21.25
N ILE A 113 1.88 7.36 20.45
CA ILE A 113 1.14 8.63 20.37
C ILE A 113 -0.05 8.39 19.44
N LEU A 114 -1.26 8.54 19.95
CA LEU A 114 -2.48 8.56 19.16
C LEU A 114 -2.76 10.00 18.71
N LEU A 115 -2.36 10.32 17.48
CA LEU A 115 -2.41 11.67 16.94
C LEU A 115 -3.69 11.90 16.14
N VAL A 116 -4.49 12.88 16.57
CA VAL A 116 -5.75 13.25 15.91
C VAL A 116 -5.72 14.72 15.53
N ASP A 117 -6.20 15.05 14.33
CA ASP A 117 -6.36 16.42 13.87
C ASP A 117 -7.52 17.10 14.62
N ALA A 118 -7.24 18.24 15.28
CA ALA A 118 -8.24 19.00 16.03
C ALA A 118 -9.33 19.67 15.17
N ALA A 119 -9.22 19.62 13.84
CA ALA A 119 -10.23 20.13 12.90
C ALA A 119 -11.03 19.01 12.22
N GLN A 120 -10.44 17.81 12.04
CA GLN A 120 -11.08 16.68 11.35
C GLN A 120 -11.63 15.64 12.35
N GLY A 121 -10.94 15.46 13.48
CA GLY A 121 -11.31 14.48 14.51
C GLY A 121 -10.90 13.05 14.19
N ILE A 122 -11.59 12.07 14.80
CA ILE A 122 -11.28 10.64 14.68
C ILE A 122 -11.66 10.14 13.28
N GLU A 123 -10.79 9.38 12.66
CA GLU A 123 -10.99 8.76 11.34
C GLU A 123 -10.84 7.22 11.42
N ALA A 124 -11.27 6.47 10.39
CA ALA A 124 -11.31 5.00 10.43
C ALA A 124 -9.93 4.38 10.72
N GLN A 125 -8.86 4.89 10.10
CA GLN A 125 -7.50 4.41 10.35
C GLN A 125 -7.01 4.72 11.77
N THR A 126 -7.52 5.79 12.40
CA THR A 126 -7.24 6.09 13.82
C THR A 126 -7.74 4.95 14.71
N LEU A 127 -8.97 4.48 14.45
CA LEU A 127 -9.56 3.36 15.19
C LEU A 127 -8.80 2.06 14.97
N ALA A 128 -8.54 1.71 13.70
CA ALA A 128 -7.82 0.48 13.36
C ALA A 128 -6.42 0.44 13.99
N ASN A 129 -5.66 1.52 13.88
CA ASN A 129 -4.33 1.61 14.49
C ASN A 129 -4.36 1.61 16.02
N LEU A 130 -5.40 2.21 16.63
CA LEU A 130 -5.60 2.15 18.08
C LEU A 130 -5.82 0.71 18.54
N TYR A 131 -6.68 -0.06 17.87
CA TYR A 131 -6.90 -1.47 18.22
C TYR A 131 -5.62 -2.29 18.09
N LEU A 132 -4.85 -2.11 17.02
CA LEU A 132 -3.55 -2.75 16.86
C LEU A 132 -2.56 -2.39 17.98
N ALA A 133 -2.55 -1.14 18.43
CA ALA A 133 -1.69 -0.71 19.54
C ALA A 133 -2.13 -1.35 20.86
N LEU A 134 -3.43 -1.45 21.12
CA LEU A 134 -3.98 -2.13 22.31
C LEU A 134 -3.71 -3.63 22.30
N GLU A 135 -3.78 -4.30 21.15
CA GLU A 135 -3.43 -5.72 21.00
C GLU A 135 -1.94 -5.99 21.30
N ASN A 136 -1.08 -4.98 21.13
CA ASN A 136 0.33 -5.03 21.48
C ASN A 136 0.64 -4.51 22.91
N ASP A 137 -0.37 -4.31 23.76
CA ASP A 137 -0.25 -3.82 25.14
C ASP A 137 0.50 -2.46 25.24
N LEU A 138 0.40 -1.58 24.24
CA LEU A 138 1.08 -0.29 24.24
C LEU A 138 0.38 0.72 25.14
N THR A 139 1.18 1.53 25.84
CA THR A 139 0.68 2.72 26.52
C THR A 139 0.30 3.78 25.50
N ILE A 140 -0.97 4.21 25.49
CA ILE A 140 -1.50 5.18 24.53
C ILE A 140 -1.44 6.59 25.13
N ILE A 141 -0.80 7.51 24.40
CA ILE A 141 -0.79 8.94 24.75
C ILE A 141 -1.65 9.68 23.73
N PRO A 142 -2.86 10.14 24.12
CA PRO A 142 -3.77 10.85 23.23
C PRO A 142 -3.31 12.28 22.98
N VAL A 143 -3.26 12.68 21.69
CA VAL A 143 -2.77 13.99 21.28
C VAL A 143 -3.66 14.58 20.19
N LEU A 144 -4.15 15.81 20.40
CA LEU A 144 -4.79 16.64 19.38
C LEU A 144 -3.76 17.55 18.75
N ASN A 145 -3.60 17.43 17.45
CA ASN A 145 -2.68 18.25 16.65
C ASN A 145 -3.43 19.33 15.85
N LYS A 146 -2.66 20.27 15.34
CA LYS A 146 -3.13 21.39 14.50
C LYS A 146 -4.09 22.34 15.25
N ILE A 147 -3.90 22.52 16.55
CA ILE A 147 -4.69 23.46 17.35
C ILE A 147 -4.53 24.92 16.91
N ASP A 148 -3.56 25.22 16.06
CA ASP A 148 -3.32 26.51 15.43
C ASP A 148 -4.29 26.84 14.26
N LEU A 149 -5.05 25.86 13.79
CA LEU A 149 -6.01 26.07 12.71
C LEU A 149 -7.29 26.78 13.19
N PRO A 150 -7.83 27.73 12.39
CA PRO A 150 -9.07 28.42 12.77
C PRO A 150 -10.30 27.51 12.89
N ALA A 151 -10.28 26.36 12.23
CA ALA A 151 -11.36 25.37 12.26
C ALA A 151 -11.18 24.32 13.37
N ALA A 152 -10.11 24.42 14.19
CA ALA A 152 -9.87 23.48 15.27
C ALA A 152 -10.90 23.63 16.39
N ASP A 153 -11.42 22.50 16.86
CA ASP A 153 -12.30 22.42 18.05
C ASP A 153 -11.69 21.43 19.08
N PRO A 154 -10.63 21.83 19.78
CA PRO A 154 -9.92 20.94 20.69
C PRO A 154 -10.77 20.43 21.84
N GLU A 155 -11.74 21.22 22.35
CA GLU A 155 -12.59 20.84 23.47
C GLU A 155 -13.57 19.73 23.10
N ARG A 156 -14.09 19.77 21.89
CA ARG A 156 -14.98 18.72 21.36
C ARG A 156 -14.20 17.44 21.13
N PHE A 157 -13.10 17.51 20.36
CA PHE A 157 -12.36 16.32 19.98
C PHE A 157 -11.57 15.71 21.14
N ALA A 158 -11.21 16.48 22.19
CA ALA A 158 -10.65 15.92 23.41
C ALA A 158 -11.67 15.01 24.13
N ARG A 159 -12.94 15.41 24.18
CA ARG A 159 -14.00 14.55 24.74
C ARG A 159 -14.22 13.30 23.91
N GLU A 160 -14.35 13.44 22.59
CA GLU A 160 -14.53 12.29 21.68
C GLU A 160 -13.35 11.29 21.81
N LEU A 161 -12.10 11.79 21.91
CA LEU A 161 -10.93 10.96 22.04
C LEU A 161 -10.82 10.31 23.43
N ALA A 162 -11.15 11.04 24.49
CA ALA A 162 -11.20 10.52 25.85
C ALA A 162 -12.27 9.43 26.00
N ASP A 163 -13.45 9.63 25.45
CA ASP A 163 -14.54 8.63 25.44
C ASP A 163 -14.09 7.34 24.71
N LEU A 164 -13.37 7.49 23.61
CA LEU A 164 -12.85 6.34 22.84
C LEU A 164 -11.86 5.47 23.61
N ILE A 165 -10.94 6.10 24.35
CA ILE A 165 -9.88 5.38 25.11
C ILE A 165 -10.26 5.08 26.55
N GLY A 166 -11.40 5.60 27.02
CA GLY A 166 -11.85 5.47 28.42
C GLY A 166 -11.08 6.35 29.40
N GLY A 167 -10.64 7.55 28.98
CA GLY A 167 -9.83 8.49 29.75
C GLY A 167 -10.57 9.78 30.14
N ASP A 168 -9.80 10.78 30.62
CA ASP A 168 -10.29 12.12 30.92
C ASP A 168 -9.95 13.08 29.75
N PRO A 169 -10.86 13.95 29.30
CA PRO A 169 -10.57 14.97 28.28
C PRO A 169 -9.41 15.92 28.66
N ASP A 170 -9.15 16.11 29.94
CA ASP A 170 -8.03 16.93 30.43
C ASP A 170 -6.67 16.22 30.25
N ASP A 171 -6.67 14.90 30.10
CA ASP A 171 -5.48 14.10 29.82
C ASP A 171 -5.09 14.14 28.33
N VAL A 172 -5.95 14.65 27.45
CA VAL A 172 -5.64 14.77 26.03
C VAL A 172 -4.75 15.99 25.78
N LEU A 173 -3.52 15.74 25.33
CA LEU A 173 -2.57 16.80 25.01
C LEU A 173 -2.99 17.58 23.77
N ARG A 174 -2.77 18.88 23.79
CA ARG A 174 -3.10 19.81 22.72
C ARG A 174 -1.82 20.39 22.14
N VAL A 175 -1.48 20.02 20.89
CA VAL A 175 -0.22 20.41 20.26
C VAL A 175 -0.42 21.04 18.88
N SER A 176 0.60 21.76 18.44
CA SER A 176 0.77 22.14 17.04
C SER A 176 2.17 21.73 16.57
N GLY A 177 2.27 20.70 15.77
CA GLY A 177 3.53 20.30 15.13
C GLY A 177 4.12 21.44 14.27
N LYS A 178 3.27 22.27 13.68
CA LYS A 178 3.69 23.42 12.88
C LYS A 178 4.35 24.52 13.71
N THR A 179 3.76 24.93 14.81
CA THR A 179 4.25 26.02 15.64
C THR A 179 5.19 25.58 16.76
N GLY A 180 5.13 24.30 17.16
CA GLY A 180 5.86 23.73 18.29
C GLY A 180 5.13 23.85 19.64
N GLN A 181 3.94 24.46 19.66
CA GLN A 181 3.14 24.59 20.88
C GLN A 181 2.80 23.22 21.47
N GLY A 182 3.00 23.03 22.77
CA GLY A 182 2.69 21.79 23.51
C GLY A 182 3.63 20.60 23.25
N VAL A 183 4.60 20.71 22.31
CA VAL A 183 5.45 19.58 21.94
C VAL A 183 6.50 19.25 23.02
N GLU A 184 7.03 20.23 23.75
CA GLU A 184 7.94 19.98 24.88
C GLU A 184 7.20 19.21 25.99
N GLU A 185 5.96 19.58 26.31
CA GLU A 185 5.10 18.88 27.27
C GLU A 185 4.83 17.43 26.83
N LEU A 186 4.59 17.23 25.54
CA LEU A 186 4.43 15.88 24.97
C LEU A 186 5.71 15.05 25.19
N LEU A 187 6.90 15.60 24.93
CA LEU A 187 8.17 14.91 25.16
C LEU A 187 8.40 14.56 26.64
N ASP A 188 8.06 15.47 27.56
CA ASP A 188 8.12 15.21 29.01
C ASP A 188 7.17 14.08 29.41
N ARG A 189 5.96 14.05 28.82
CA ARG A 189 4.94 13.05 29.11
C ARG A 189 5.32 11.67 28.56
N LEU A 190 5.93 11.59 27.37
CA LEU A 190 6.48 10.35 26.83
C LEU A 190 7.48 9.70 27.81
N VAL A 191 8.37 10.50 28.43
CA VAL A 191 9.35 9.99 29.41
C VAL A 191 8.67 9.45 30.66
N ARG A 192 7.63 10.14 31.16
CA ARG A 192 6.97 9.80 32.42
C ARG A 192 5.98 8.65 32.31
N GLU A 193 5.26 8.52 31.21
CA GLU A 193 4.15 7.58 31.08
C GLU A 193 4.52 6.30 30.34
N ILE A 194 5.37 6.38 29.28
CA ILE A 194 5.78 5.17 28.58
C ILE A 194 6.70 4.34 29.48
N PRO A 195 6.39 3.05 29.69
CA PRO A 195 7.24 2.19 30.52
C PRO A 195 8.61 1.98 29.88
N ALA A 196 9.60 1.71 30.71
CA ALA A 196 10.91 1.30 30.25
C ALA A 196 10.85 -0.10 29.60
N PRO A 197 11.68 -0.37 28.59
CA PRO A 197 11.76 -1.69 27.99
C PRO A 197 12.18 -2.74 28.99
N LYS A 198 11.56 -3.92 28.89
CA LYS A 198 11.86 -5.08 29.73
C LYS A 198 12.81 -6.02 28.98
N GLY A 199 13.69 -6.72 29.72
CA GLY A 199 14.59 -7.73 29.19
C GLY A 199 15.70 -8.07 30.18
N ASP A 200 16.42 -9.17 29.92
CA ASP A 200 17.52 -9.65 30.73
C ASP A 200 18.86 -9.35 30.03
N ALA A 201 19.67 -8.46 30.64
CA ALA A 201 20.96 -8.06 30.08
C ALA A 201 22.02 -9.18 30.10
N ASP A 202 21.88 -10.15 31.00
CA ASP A 202 22.80 -11.28 31.16
C ASP A 202 22.39 -12.52 30.35
N ALA A 203 21.20 -12.51 29.76
CA ALA A 203 20.71 -13.58 28.90
C ALA A 203 21.43 -13.59 27.53
N PRO A 204 21.37 -14.71 26.78
CA PRO A 204 21.79 -14.73 25.39
C PRO A 204 21.07 -13.68 24.55
N ALA A 205 21.81 -13.00 23.67
CA ALA A 205 21.27 -11.93 22.88
C ALA A 205 20.08 -12.39 22.02
N ARG A 206 18.98 -11.63 22.08
CA ARG A 206 17.82 -11.76 21.19
C ARG A 206 17.44 -10.38 20.69
N ALA A 207 17.56 -10.19 19.38
CA ALA A 207 17.12 -8.98 18.71
C ALA A 207 16.04 -9.30 17.70
N MET A 208 14.93 -8.58 17.72
CA MET A 208 13.82 -8.71 16.78
C MET A 208 14.08 -7.84 15.56
N ILE A 209 14.03 -8.42 14.37
CA ILE A 209 14.09 -7.67 13.11
C ILE A 209 12.72 -7.09 12.81
N PHE A 210 12.57 -5.77 12.82
CA PHE A 210 11.31 -5.13 12.46
C PHE A 210 11.31 -4.52 11.05
N ASP A 211 12.50 -4.23 10.47
CA ASP A 211 12.63 -3.82 9.07
C ASP A 211 14.00 -4.21 8.49
N SER A 212 14.09 -4.27 7.16
CA SER A 212 15.33 -4.52 6.43
C SER A 212 15.33 -3.74 5.11
N VAL A 213 16.42 -3.04 4.83
CA VAL A 213 16.58 -2.22 3.63
C VAL A 213 17.85 -2.63 2.90
N TYR A 214 17.79 -2.71 1.57
CA TYR A 214 19.00 -2.91 0.77
C TYR A 214 19.66 -1.58 0.42
N ASP A 215 20.91 -1.45 0.81
CA ASP A 215 21.80 -0.36 0.43
C ASP A 215 22.82 -0.86 -0.59
N ALA A 216 22.98 -0.16 -1.71
CA ALA A 216 23.87 -0.58 -2.80
C ALA A 216 25.35 -0.69 -2.39
N TYR A 217 25.76 0.04 -1.36
CA TYR A 217 27.14 0.11 -0.87
C TYR A 217 27.37 -0.77 0.37
N ARG A 218 26.39 -0.84 1.27
CA ARG A 218 26.49 -1.53 2.57
C ARG A 218 25.86 -2.92 2.56
N GLY A 219 25.13 -3.28 1.52
CA GLY A 219 24.33 -4.50 1.47
C GLY A 219 23.03 -4.35 2.28
N VAL A 220 22.58 -5.43 2.91
CA VAL A 220 21.37 -5.41 3.73
C VAL A 220 21.65 -4.70 5.06
N VAL A 221 20.93 -3.62 5.31
CA VAL A 221 20.84 -2.93 6.60
C VAL A 221 19.61 -3.46 7.31
N THR A 222 19.81 -4.13 8.42
CA THR A 222 18.75 -4.76 9.21
C THR A 222 18.45 -3.91 10.43
N TYR A 223 17.22 -3.45 10.58
CA TYR A 223 16.77 -2.69 11.74
C TYR A 223 16.24 -3.63 12.81
N VAL A 224 16.75 -3.48 14.02
CA VAL A 224 16.45 -4.39 15.12
C VAL A 224 16.06 -3.67 16.39
N ARG A 225 15.22 -4.32 17.20
CA ARG A 225 14.97 -4.03 18.59
C ARG A 225 15.63 -5.10 19.47
N MET A 226 16.52 -4.71 20.35
CA MET A 226 17.11 -5.60 21.35
C MET A 226 16.10 -5.92 22.44
N ILE A 227 15.83 -7.20 22.65
CA ILE A 227 14.97 -7.69 23.73
C ILE A 227 15.81 -8.13 24.92
N ASP A 228 16.78 -9.02 24.70
CA ASP A 228 17.67 -9.52 25.74
C ASP A 228 19.13 -9.44 25.31
N GLY A 229 20.00 -9.47 26.32
CA GLY A 229 21.44 -9.55 26.12
C GLY A 229 22.03 -8.31 25.45
N ARG A 230 23.12 -8.56 24.73
CA ARG A 230 23.86 -7.51 24.03
C ARG A 230 24.47 -8.04 22.73
N LEU A 231 24.56 -7.20 21.72
CA LEU A 231 25.32 -7.42 20.49
C LEU A 231 26.42 -6.38 20.35
N SER A 232 27.59 -6.79 19.85
CA SER A 232 28.77 -5.93 19.65
C SER A 232 29.38 -6.10 18.26
N PRO A 233 30.09 -5.10 17.72
CA PRO A 233 30.73 -5.21 16.41
C PRO A 233 31.72 -6.38 16.35
N ARG A 234 31.89 -6.97 15.18
CA ARG A 234 32.78 -8.11 14.89
C ARG A 234 32.39 -9.43 15.56
N GLU A 235 31.24 -9.49 16.22
CA GLU A 235 30.67 -10.76 16.66
C GLU A 235 30.07 -11.54 15.49
N ARG A 236 29.99 -12.85 15.64
CA ARG A 236 29.22 -13.69 14.72
C ARG A 236 27.81 -13.80 15.24
N ILE A 237 26.87 -13.39 14.43
CA ILE A 237 25.44 -13.49 14.69
C ILE A 237 24.81 -14.61 13.88
N GLN A 238 23.66 -15.11 14.34
CA GLN A 238 22.86 -16.11 13.67
C GLN A 238 21.44 -15.63 13.53
N MET A 239 20.89 -15.76 12.32
CA MET A 239 19.46 -15.61 12.06
C MET A 239 18.77 -16.91 12.46
N MET A 240 17.82 -16.88 13.40
CA MET A 240 17.28 -18.11 13.99
C MET A 240 16.40 -18.91 13.02
N SER A 241 15.66 -18.25 12.14
CA SER A 241 14.76 -18.92 11.18
C SER A 241 15.54 -19.66 10.08
N THR A 242 16.55 -18.99 9.51
CA THR A 242 17.34 -19.53 8.39
C THR A 242 18.57 -20.29 8.86
N ARG A 243 18.96 -20.13 10.14
CA ARG A 243 20.24 -20.59 10.71
C ARG A 243 21.47 -20.03 10.01
N ALA A 244 21.32 -19.03 9.17
CA ALA A 244 22.41 -18.35 8.50
C ALA A 244 23.27 -17.60 9.52
N THR A 245 24.59 -17.72 9.41
CA THR A 245 25.55 -17.09 10.32
C THR A 245 26.36 -16.06 9.57
N HIS A 246 26.43 -14.85 10.12
CA HIS A 246 27.13 -13.71 9.51
C HIS A 246 28.04 -13.03 10.53
N GLU A 247 29.06 -12.36 10.03
CA GLU A 247 29.86 -11.44 10.84
C GLU A 247 29.15 -10.08 10.91
N LEU A 248 29.04 -9.52 12.10
CA LEU A 248 28.47 -8.20 12.33
C LEU A 248 29.55 -7.13 12.02
N LEU A 249 29.49 -6.57 10.81
CA LEU A 249 30.48 -5.60 10.33
C LEU A 249 30.33 -4.25 11.02
N GLU A 250 29.09 -3.78 11.16
CA GLU A 250 28.74 -2.53 11.81
C GLU A 250 27.44 -2.68 12.61
N ILE A 251 27.37 -1.99 13.72
CA ILE A 251 26.17 -1.87 14.57
C ILE A 251 26.06 -0.42 15.03
N GLY A 252 24.84 0.11 15.11
CA GLY A 252 24.65 1.48 15.53
C GLY A 252 23.19 1.86 15.69
N VAL A 253 22.95 3.16 15.86
CA VAL A 253 21.63 3.78 15.99
C VAL A 253 21.45 4.85 14.91
N SER A 254 20.21 5.22 14.61
CA SER A 254 19.90 6.31 13.68
C SER A 254 19.60 7.59 14.48
N ALA A 255 20.30 8.70 14.17
CA ALA A 255 20.11 9.98 14.86
C ALA A 255 20.19 11.20 13.89
N PRO A 256 19.27 11.41 12.95
CA PRO A 256 18.53 10.47 12.14
C PRO A 256 19.41 9.73 11.12
N GLU A 257 20.63 10.21 10.90
CA GLU A 257 21.62 9.50 10.08
C GLU A 257 22.24 8.34 10.88
N PRO A 258 22.72 7.28 10.21
CA PRO A 258 23.35 6.15 10.88
C PRO A 258 24.59 6.58 11.68
N VAL A 259 24.60 6.29 12.97
CA VAL A 259 25.71 6.54 13.89
C VAL A 259 26.23 5.21 14.43
N PRO A 260 27.45 4.79 14.04
CA PRO A 260 28.06 3.57 14.57
C PRO A 260 28.24 3.62 16.09
N SER A 261 28.03 2.48 16.74
CA SER A 261 28.18 2.34 18.20
C SER A 261 29.06 1.17 18.59
N LYS A 262 29.40 1.07 19.87
CA LYS A 262 30.16 -0.07 20.43
C LYS A 262 29.28 -1.30 20.68
N GLY A 263 27.99 -1.21 20.43
CA GLY A 263 27.01 -2.27 20.58
C GLY A 263 25.60 -1.74 20.81
N LEU A 264 24.66 -2.67 20.96
CA LEU A 264 23.29 -2.42 21.39
C LEU A 264 22.98 -3.32 22.59
N GLY A 265 22.34 -2.76 23.62
CA GLY A 265 21.87 -3.45 24.81
C GLY A 265 20.35 -3.58 24.86
N VAL A 266 19.84 -4.12 25.96
CA VAL A 266 18.40 -4.33 26.19
C VAL A 266 17.60 -3.05 25.94
N GLY A 267 16.53 -3.17 25.18
CA GLY A 267 15.61 -2.07 24.89
C GLY A 267 16.04 -1.15 23.75
N GLU A 268 17.27 -1.25 23.28
CA GLU A 268 17.75 -0.35 22.24
C GLU A 268 17.24 -0.71 20.85
N VAL A 269 16.90 0.32 20.09
CA VAL A 269 16.53 0.26 18.67
C VAL A 269 17.71 0.74 17.84
N GLY A 270 18.14 -0.07 16.88
CA GLY A 270 19.29 0.26 16.07
C GLY A 270 19.35 -0.53 14.77
N TYR A 271 20.50 -0.51 14.12
CA TYR A 271 20.74 -1.21 12.88
C TYR A 271 21.96 -2.14 12.95
N LEU A 272 21.92 -3.19 12.14
CA LEU A 272 22.98 -4.16 11.94
C LEU A 272 23.37 -4.19 10.45
N ILE A 273 24.67 -4.21 10.16
CA ILE A 273 25.21 -4.41 8.82
C ILE A 273 26.09 -5.66 8.84
N THR A 274 25.72 -6.64 8.03
CA THR A 274 26.38 -7.95 7.99
C THR A 274 27.04 -8.26 6.65
N GLY A 275 26.95 -7.35 5.67
CA GLY A 275 27.45 -7.60 4.31
C GLY A 275 26.64 -8.62 3.52
N VAL A 276 25.50 -9.06 4.02
CA VAL A 276 24.55 -9.92 3.31
C VAL A 276 24.02 -9.16 2.10
N LYS A 277 24.02 -9.84 0.94
CA LYS A 277 23.50 -9.28 -0.31
C LYS A 277 22.10 -9.77 -0.66
N ASP A 278 21.59 -10.75 0.09
CA ASP A 278 20.30 -11.38 -0.14
C ASP A 278 19.39 -11.17 1.09
N VAL A 279 18.39 -10.29 0.96
CA VAL A 279 17.44 -9.97 2.03
C VAL A 279 16.68 -11.19 2.53
N ARG A 280 16.53 -12.23 1.71
CA ARG A 280 15.89 -13.48 2.14
C ARG A 280 16.62 -14.16 3.32
N GLN A 281 17.88 -13.81 3.56
CA GLN A 281 18.65 -14.27 4.72
C GLN A 281 18.45 -13.39 5.98
N SER A 282 17.82 -12.24 5.85
CA SER A 282 17.49 -11.32 6.93
C SER A 282 15.99 -10.97 6.89
N LYS A 283 15.17 -11.98 7.12
CA LYS A 283 13.72 -11.82 7.07
C LYS A 283 13.25 -10.93 8.21
N VAL A 284 12.32 -10.03 7.91
CA VAL A 284 11.59 -9.28 8.93
C VAL A 284 10.79 -10.26 9.79
N GLY A 285 10.78 -10.01 11.11
CA GLY A 285 10.17 -10.92 12.10
C GLY A 285 11.10 -12.05 12.56
N ASP A 286 12.30 -12.19 11.98
CA ASP A 286 13.28 -13.15 12.47
C ASP A 286 13.97 -12.63 13.75
N THR A 287 14.53 -13.56 14.50
CA THR A 287 15.35 -13.28 15.69
C THR A 287 16.82 -13.40 15.36
N VAL A 288 17.57 -12.36 15.71
CA VAL A 288 19.03 -12.36 15.66
C VAL A 288 19.57 -12.74 17.01
N THR A 289 20.48 -13.71 17.06
CA THR A 289 21.18 -14.13 18.27
C THR A 289 22.70 -14.19 18.05
N ASN A 290 23.48 -14.29 19.14
CA ASN A 290 24.91 -14.51 19.03
C ASN A 290 25.19 -15.97 18.64
N ALA A 291 25.99 -16.20 17.60
CA ALA A 291 26.28 -17.55 17.10
C ALA A 291 27.12 -18.43 18.05
N ARG A 292 27.83 -17.82 19.00
CA ARG A 292 28.64 -18.56 20.01
C ARG A 292 27.80 -18.99 21.22
N THR A 293 26.88 -18.12 21.64
CA THR A 293 25.97 -18.32 22.76
C THR A 293 24.53 -18.07 22.28
N PRO A 294 24.01 -18.98 21.43
CA PRO A 294 22.69 -18.77 20.82
C PRO A 294 21.61 -18.90 21.88
N ALA A 295 20.56 -18.10 21.71
CA ALA A 295 19.33 -18.24 22.49
C ALA A 295 18.63 -19.57 22.12
N SER A 296 17.92 -20.17 23.08
CA SER A 296 17.15 -21.40 22.86
C SER A 296 15.89 -21.18 22.04
N ASP A 297 15.23 -20.03 22.25
CA ASP A 297 13.91 -19.73 21.72
C ASP A 297 13.93 -18.43 20.90
N ALA A 298 13.33 -18.50 19.72
CA ALA A 298 13.09 -17.33 18.90
C ALA A 298 11.98 -16.46 19.53
N LEU A 299 12.06 -15.15 19.27
CA LEU A 299 10.97 -14.24 19.60
C LEU A 299 9.74 -14.59 18.73
N PRO A 300 8.51 -14.26 19.18
CA PRO A 300 7.34 -14.38 18.32
C PRO A 300 7.58 -13.67 17.00
N GLY A 301 7.52 -14.43 15.90
CA GLY A 301 7.74 -13.89 14.56
C GLY A 301 6.45 -13.30 13.99
N TYR A 302 6.60 -12.47 12.96
CA TYR A 302 5.47 -11.97 12.19
C TYR A 302 4.99 -12.99 11.15
N VAL A 303 3.72 -12.91 10.82
CA VAL A 303 3.17 -13.67 9.69
C VAL A 303 3.61 -12.97 8.40
N ASP A 304 4.12 -13.73 7.42
CA ASP A 304 4.46 -13.18 6.11
C ASP A 304 3.19 -12.56 5.47
N PRO A 305 3.25 -11.31 4.98
CA PRO A 305 2.11 -10.68 4.35
C PRO A 305 1.74 -11.43 3.08
N LYS A 306 0.46 -11.75 2.92
CA LYS A 306 -0.05 -12.35 1.70
C LYS A 306 -0.57 -11.28 0.77
N PRO A 307 -0.14 -11.26 -0.50
CA PRO A 307 -0.72 -10.36 -1.48
C PRO A 307 -2.24 -10.52 -1.57
N MET A 308 -2.95 -9.40 -1.62
CA MET A 308 -4.41 -9.38 -1.76
C MET A 308 -4.84 -8.95 -3.17
N VAL A 309 -4.02 -8.14 -3.84
CA VAL A 309 -4.28 -7.59 -5.16
C VAL A 309 -3.19 -8.04 -6.12
N TYR A 310 -3.57 -8.43 -7.33
CA TYR A 310 -2.66 -8.88 -8.37
C TYR A 310 -2.84 -8.06 -9.63
N SER A 311 -1.72 -7.71 -10.29
CA SER A 311 -1.70 -7.04 -11.57
C SER A 311 -0.52 -7.53 -12.42
N GLY A 312 -0.70 -7.58 -13.73
CA GLY A 312 0.39 -7.83 -14.67
C GLY A 312 1.13 -6.54 -14.97
N LEU A 313 2.45 -6.56 -14.89
CA LEU A 313 3.34 -5.46 -15.27
C LEU A 313 4.10 -5.86 -16.54
N TYR A 314 3.96 -5.08 -17.60
CA TYR A 314 4.58 -5.35 -18.90
C TYR A 314 5.36 -4.12 -19.35
N PRO A 315 6.61 -4.28 -19.81
CA PRO A 315 7.35 -3.17 -20.37
C PRO A 315 6.73 -2.74 -21.72
N ILE A 316 6.73 -1.44 -21.98
CA ILE A 316 6.26 -0.90 -23.27
C ILE A 316 7.16 -1.39 -24.41
N ASP A 317 8.48 -1.38 -24.21
CA ASP A 317 9.44 -1.96 -25.12
C ASP A 317 9.80 -3.38 -24.66
N ALA A 318 9.61 -4.36 -25.51
CA ALA A 318 9.92 -5.76 -25.18
C ALA A 318 11.41 -5.99 -24.85
N SER A 319 12.32 -5.10 -25.28
CA SER A 319 13.75 -5.16 -24.93
C SER A 319 14.02 -4.87 -23.46
N ASP A 320 13.11 -4.18 -22.76
CA ASP A 320 13.26 -3.79 -21.35
C ASP A 320 12.82 -4.90 -20.36
N TYR A 321 12.36 -6.06 -20.87
CA TYR A 321 11.96 -7.18 -20.01
C TYR A 321 13.07 -7.65 -19.03
N PRO A 322 14.35 -7.79 -19.44
CA PRO A 322 15.42 -8.11 -18.50
C PRO A 322 15.61 -7.01 -17.43
N ASP A 323 15.50 -5.74 -17.82
CA ASP A 323 15.67 -4.61 -16.91
C ASP A 323 14.51 -4.54 -15.89
N LEU A 324 13.26 -4.84 -16.34
CA LEU A 324 12.12 -4.97 -15.45
C LEU A 324 12.31 -6.09 -14.42
N ARG A 325 12.84 -7.25 -14.84
CA ARG A 325 13.16 -8.34 -13.91
C ARG A 325 14.17 -7.90 -12.85
N ASP A 326 15.26 -7.29 -13.29
CA ASP A 326 16.33 -6.83 -12.40
C ASP A 326 15.86 -5.71 -11.45
N ALA A 327 14.94 -4.85 -11.91
CA ALA A 327 14.30 -3.83 -11.09
C ALA A 327 13.37 -4.46 -10.03
N LEU A 328 12.53 -5.42 -10.40
CA LEU A 328 11.67 -6.15 -9.46
C LEU A 328 12.49 -6.94 -8.43
N ASP A 329 13.59 -7.57 -8.84
CA ASP A 329 14.53 -8.23 -7.93
C ASP A 329 15.09 -7.25 -6.89
N LYS A 330 15.50 -6.06 -7.31
CA LYS A 330 16.00 -5.00 -6.41
C LYS A 330 14.91 -4.45 -5.49
N LEU A 331 13.70 -4.20 -6.01
CA LEU A 331 12.57 -3.73 -5.19
C LEU A 331 12.20 -4.77 -4.12
N LYS A 332 12.15 -6.05 -4.48
CA LYS A 332 11.87 -7.14 -3.53
C LYS A 332 12.89 -7.23 -2.40
N LEU A 333 14.14 -6.77 -2.63
CA LEU A 333 15.13 -6.67 -1.56
C LEU A 333 14.76 -5.64 -0.49
N SER A 334 14.01 -4.61 -0.85
CA SER A 334 13.58 -3.56 0.07
C SER A 334 12.10 -3.66 0.47
N ASP A 335 11.35 -4.55 -0.18
CA ASP A 335 9.92 -4.75 0.07
C ASP A 335 9.59 -6.25 0.07
N ALA A 336 9.56 -6.83 1.26
CA ALA A 336 9.31 -8.27 1.43
C ALA A 336 7.87 -8.68 1.05
N SER A 337 6.94 -7.72 0.97
CA SER A 337 5.54 -7.98 0.62
C SER A 337 5.31 -8.12 -0.89
N LEU A 338 6.23 -7.62 -1.71
CA LEU A 338 6.16 -7.74 -3.17
C LEU A 338 6.39 -9.20 -3.61
N ALA A 339 5.38 -9.78 -4.21
CA ALA A 339 5.47 -11.08 -4.88
C ALA A 339 5.41 -10.89 -6.39
N TYR A 340 6.19 -11.63 -7.15
CA TYR A 340 6.09 -11.61 -8.61
C TYR A 340 6.54 -12.94 -9.22
N GLU A 341 5.98 -13.25 -10.36
CA GLU A 341 6.30 -14.42 -11.19
C GLU A 341 6.26 -14.04 -12.68
N PRO A 342 7.05 -14.68 -13.53
CA PRO A 342 7.02 -14.45 -14.97
C PRO A 342 5.63 -14.74 -15.54
N GLU A 343 5.15 -13.86 -16.39
CA GLU A 343 3.88 -13.98 -17.10
C GLU A 343 4.05 -13.68 -18.59
N THR A 344 3.24 -14.29 -19.43
CA THR A 344 3.20 -14.02 -20.87
C THR A 344 1.79 -13.72 -21.29
N SER A 345 1.58 -12.55 -21.90
CA SER A 345 0.33 -12.14 -22.53
C SER A 345 0.45 -12.25 -24.04
N VAL A 346 -0.60 -12.77 -24.67
CA VAL A 346 -0.65 -12.83 -26.15
C VAL A 346 -0.66 -11.42 -26.75
N ALA A 347 -1.25 -10.45 -26.05
CA ALA A 347 -1.37 -9.07 -26.49
C ALA A 347 -0.15 -8.20 -26.13
N LEU A 348 0.44 -8.39 -24.93
CA LEU A 348 1.45 -7.51 -24.36
C LEU A 348 2.88 -8.11 -24.37
N GLY A 349 3.02 -9.41 -24.66
CA GLY A 349 4.30 -10.12 -24.66
C GLY A 349 4.72 -10.59 -23.28
N PHE A 350 6.03 -10.53 -22.99
CA PHE A 350 6.60 -10.98 -21.71
C PHE A 350 6.49 -9.89 -20.65
N GLY A 351 6.09 -10.29 -19.45
CA GLY A 351 5.96 -9.42 -18.28
C GLY A 351 6.00 -10.23 -16.99
N PHE A 352 5.47 -9.64 -15.93
CA PHE A 352 5.40 -10.29 -14.62
C PHE A 352 4.02 -10.13 -14.01
N ARG A 353 3.49 -11.21 -13.45
CA ARG A 353 2.33 -11.18 -12.56
C ARG A 353 2.82 -10.79 -11.18
N CYS A 354 2.41 -9.62 -10.70
CA CYS A 354 2.84 -9.07 -9.42
C CYS A 354 1.69 -9.10 -8.41
N GLY A 355 2.01 -9.44 -7.18
CA GLY A 355 1.09 -9.44 -6.04
C GLY A 355 1.44 -8.31 -5.07
N PHE A 356 0.42 -7.58 -4.62
CA PHE A 356 0.51 -6.37 -3.81
C PHE A 356 -0.39 -6.47 -2.58
N LEU A 357 -0.07 -5.71 -1.52
CA LEU A 357 -0.90 -5.62 -0.32
C LEU A 357 -2.25 -4.94 -0.60
N GLY A 358 -2.25 -3.92 -1.45
CA GLY A 358 -3.43 -3.17 -1.85
C GLY A 358 -3.16 -2.30 -3.07
N LEU A 359 -4.08 -1.37 -3.38
CA LEU A 359 -3.96 -0.49 -4.55
C LEU A 359 -2.86 0.55 -4.39
N LEU A 360 -2.75 1.17 -3.24
CA LEU A 360 -1.70 2.17 -3.00
C LEU A 360 -0.31 1.52 -3.10
N HIS A 361 -0.17 0.28 -2.63
CA HIS A 361 1.07 -0.48 -2.79
C HIS A 361 1.38 -0.74 -4.28
N LEU A 362 0.38 -1.13 -5.10
CA LEU A 362 0.52 -1.28 -6.55
C LEU A 362 1.01 0.02 -7.20
N GLU A 363 0.36 1.15 -6.88
CA GLU A 363 0.72 2.46 -7.44
C GLU A 363 2.15 2.86 -7.08
N ILE A 364 2.54 2.69 -5.82
CA ILE A 364 3.88 3.03 -5.33
C ILE A 364 4.94 2.19 -6.03
N ILE A 365 4.74 0.88 -6.14
CA ILE A 365 5.70 -0.01 -6.82
C ILE A 365 5.82 0.36 -8.31
N THR A 366 4.70 0.61 -8.98
CA THR A 366 4.70 1.03 -10.39
C THR A 366 5.45 2.36 -10.56
N GLU A 367 5.14 3.35 -9.74
CA GLU A 367 5.80 4.67 -9.80
C GLU A 367 7.31 4.59 -9.46
N ARG A 368 7.70 3.70 -8.55
CA ARG A 368 9.11 3.45 -8.27
C ARG A 368 9.83 2.80 -9.44
N LEU A 369 9.20 1.83 -10.12
CA LEU A 369 9.75 1.21 -11.32
C LEU A 369 9.98 2.26 -12.43
N GLU A 370 9.03 3.19 -12.61
CA GLU A 370 9.14 4.26 -13.58
C GLU A 370 10.23 5.29 -13.22
N ARG A 371 10.26 5.77 -11.96
CA ARG A 371 11.15 6.86 -11.54
C ARG A 371 12.57 6.40 -11.20
N GLU A 372 12.72 5.30 -10.45
CA GLU A 372 14.02 4.83 -9.97
C GLU A 372 14.77 4.02 -11.03
N PHE A 373 14.03 3.33 -11.92
CA PHE A 373 14.62 2.44 -12.92
C PHE A 373 14.38 2.90 -14.37
N GLY A 374 13.59 3.95 -14.59
CA GLY A 374 13.34 4.53 -15.91
C GLY A 374 12.56 3.61 -16.85
N LEU A 375 11.68 2.77 -16.31
CA LEU A 375 10.89 1.79 -17.05
C LEU A 375 9.52 2.36 -17.39
N ASP A 376 9.15 2.32 -18.67
CA ASP A 376 7.79 2.62 -19.10
C ASP A 376 6.94 1.35 -19.10
N LEU A 377 5.86 1.31 -18.29
CA LEU A 377 5.10 0.10 -18.01
C LEU A 377 3.64 0.18 -18.46
N ILE A 378 3.09 -0.98 -18.83
CA ILE A 378 1.65 -1.21 -18.96
C ILE A 378 1.22 -2.06 -17.77
N THR A 379 0.29 -1.53 -16.97
CA THR A 379 -0.30 -2.22 -15.83
C THR A 379 -1.67 -2.77 -16.23
N THR A 380 -1.92 -4.07 -16.05
CA THR A 380 -3.25 -4.65 -16.28
C THR A 380 -4.21 -4.27 -15.15
N ALA A 381 -5.50 -4.38 -15.40
CA ALA A 381 -6.51 -4.15 -14.36
C ALA A 381 -6.22 -5.01 -13.13
N PRO A 382 -6.29 -4.42 -11.91
CA PRO A 382 -6.05 -5.18 -10.69
C PRO A 382 -7.12 -6.27 -10.52
N SER A 383 -6.70 -7.43 -10.02
CA SER A 383 -7.56 -8.58 -9.72
C SER A 383 -7.28 -9.12 -8.33
N VAL A 384 -8.23 -9.86 -7.78
CA VAL A 384 -8.09 -10.56 -6.51
C VAL A 384 -7.91 -12.05 -6.75
N ILE A 385 -7.59 -12.81 -5.68
CA ILE A 385 -7.46 -14.26 -5.77
C ILE A 385 -8.83 -14.91 -5.75
N TYR A 386 -9.16 -15.68 -6.79
CA TYR A 386 -10.34 -16.54 -6.84
C TYR A 386 -9.95 -18.00 -6.65
N GLU A 387 -10.82 -18.79 -6.04
CA GLU A 387 -10.72 -20.25 -6.05
C GLU A 387 -11.89 -20.81 -6.84
N VAL A 388 -11.57 -21.58 -7.87
CA VAL A 388 -12.53 -22.14 -8.80
C VAL A 388 -12.55 -23.65 -8.64
N THR A 389 -13.69 -24.21 -8.27
CA THR A 389 -13.90 -25.65 -8.11
C THR A 389 -14.60 -26.19 -9.33
N SER A 390 -13.97 -27.13 -10.03
CA SER A 390 -14.53 -27.83 -11.18
C SER A 390 -15.63 -28.83 -10.78
N GLU A 391 -16.41 -29.33 -11.74
CA GLU A 391 -17.36 -30.43 -11.51
C GLU A 391 -16.67 -31.71 -10.98
N THR A 392 -15.38 -31.91 -11.25
CA THR A 392 -14.59 -33.05 -10.74
C THR A 392 -14.16 -32.90 -9.29
N GLY A 393 -14.42 -31.74 -8.66
CA GLY A 393 -14.03 -31.43 -7.28
C GLY A 393 -12.60 -30.89 -7.15
N GLU A 394 -11.88 -30.70 -8.25
CA GLU A 394 -10.57 -30.07 -8.22
C GLU A 394 -10.71 -28.55 -8.04
N THR A 395 -10.01 -27.97 -7.06
CA THR A 395 -9.99 -26.54 -6.81
C THR A 395 -8.67 -25.95 -7.28
N ILE A 396 -8.74 -24.95 -8.14
CA ILE A 396 -7.59 -24.18 -8.62
C ILE A 396 -7.65 -22.76 -8.11
N VAL A 397 -6.48 -22.19 -7.81
CA VAL A 397 -6.31 -20.78 -7.43
C VAL A 397 -6.08 -19.97 -8.71
N VAL A 398 -6.90 -18.96 -8.91
CA VAL A 398 -6.87 -18.09 -10.10
C VAL A 398 -6.51 -16.69 -9.67
N THR A 399 -5.34 -16.23 -10.06
CA THR A 399 -4.86 -14.84 -9.86
C THR A 399 -4.98 -14.01 -11.13
N ASN A 400 -4.92 -14.69 -12.29
CA ASN A 400 -5.06 -14.10 -13.61
C ASN A 400 -6.38 -14.55 -14.27
N PRO A 401 -7.22 -13.63 -14.76
CA PRO A 401 -8.44 -14.00 -15.49
C PRO A 401 -8.21 -14.96 -16.68
N SER A 402 -7.03 -14.96 -17.30
CA SER A 402 -6.69 -15.89 -18.38
C SER A 402 -6.66 -17.36 -17.95
N GLU A 403 -6.36 -17.62 -16.67
CA GLU A 403 -6.28 -18.96 -16.08
C GLU A 403 -7.65 -19.52 -15.64
N TYR A 404 -8.70 -18.70 -15.75
CA TYR A 404 -10.04 -19.14 -15.40
C TYR A 404 -10.49 -20.28 -16.34
N PRO A 405 -10.88 -21.45 -15.83
CA PRO A 405 -11.15 -22.63 -16.65
C PRO A 405 -12.34 -22.44 -17.59
N ASP A 406 -12.19 -22.92 -18.81
CA ASP A 406 -13.27 -22.91 -19.84
C ASP A 406 -14.32 -24.04 -19.63
N GLY A 407 -14.15 -24.91 -18.60
CA GLY A 407 -15.03 -26.04 -18.32
C GLY A 407 -16.26 -25.67 -17.51
N LYS A 408 -17.03 -26.72 -17.15
CA LYS A 408 -18.14 -26.55 -16.19
C LYS A 408 -17.59 -26.37 -14.78
N ILE A 409 -18.05 -25.32 -14.12
CA ILE A 409 -17.62 -24.88 -12.80
C ILE A 409 -18.73 -25.20 -11.81
N ASN A 410 -18.36 -25.80 -10.69
CA ASN A 410 -19.27 -26.11 -9.60
C ASN A 410 -19.43 -24.91 -8.66
N ALA A 411 -18.33 -24.31 -8.22
CA ALA A 411 -18.33 -23.15 -7.34
C ALA A 411 -17.14 -22.22 -7.62
N VAL A 412 -17.33 -20.94 -7.37
CA VAL A 412 -16.27 -19.93 -7.35
C VAL A 412 -16.33 -19.20 -6.04
N THR A 413 -15.20 -19.12 -5.32
CA THR A 413 -15.09 -18.32 -4.10
C THR A 413 -14.22 -17.09 -4.33
N GLU A 414 -14.63 -15.99 -3.71
CA GLU A 414 -13.92 -14.71 -3.73
C GLU A 414 -13.52 -14.28 -2.32
N PRO A 415 -12.43 -13.52 -2.15
CA PRO A 415 -12.06 -12.96 -0.85
C PRO A 415 -13.06 -11.88 -0.43
N ILE A 416 -13.40 -11.89 0.85
CA ILE A 416 -14.23 -10.87 1.49
C ILE A 416 -13.44 -10.14 2.56
N VAL A 417 -13.83 -8.90 2.80
CA VAL A 417 -13.29 -8.05 3.84
C VAL A 417 -14.41 -7.53 4.75
N LYS A 418 -14.06 -7.26 5.99
CA LYS A 418 -14.83 -6.39 6.85
C LYS A 418 -14.36 -4.96 6.64
N ALA A 419 -15.23 -4.11 6.14
CA ALA A 419 -14.97 -2.71 5.91
C ALA A 419 -15.61 -1.86 7.01
N SER A 420 -14.84 -0.95 7.60
CA SER A 420 -15.27 0.08 8.52
C SER A 420 -15.24 1.42 7.79
N ILE A 421 -16.39 2.07 7.67
CA ILE A 421 -16.55 3.36 7.00
C ILE A 421 -17.01 4.38 8.05
N LEU A 422 -16.15 5.35 8.33
CA LEU A 422 -16.44 6.43 9.24
C LEU A 422 -16.82 7.69 8.45
N ALA A 423 -17.96 8.28 8.78
CA ALA A 423 -18.45 9.46 8.06
C ALA A 423 -19.41 10.30 8.93
N PRO A 424 -19.66 11.58 8.56
CA PRO A 424 -20.74 12.35 9.12
C PRO A 424 -22.12 11.70 8.83
N LYS A 425 -23.04 11.77 9.78
CA LYS A 425 -24.38 11.16 9.68
C LYS A 425 -25.16 11.51 8.41
N ASP A 426 -24.92 12.70 7.86
CA ASP A 426 -25.63 13.19 6.67
C ASP A 426 -25.31 12.36 5.42
N TYR A 427 -24.20 11.63 5.40
CA TYR A 427 -23.77 10.79 4.28
C TYR A 427 -24.15 9.31 4.41
N VAL A 428 -24.77 8.90 5.54
CA VAL A 428 -25.12 7.49 5.82
C VAL A 428 -25.91 6.87 4.67
N GLY A 429 -26.98 7.52 4.20
CA GLY A 429 -27.79 7.01 3.08
C GLY A 429 -26.98 6.82 1.80
N THR A 430 -26.14 7.81 1.46
CA THR A 430 -25.29 7.77 0.26
C THR A 430 -24.26 6.64 0.31
N ILE A 431 -23.69 6.41 1.50
CA ILE A 431 -22.72 5.32 1.73
C ILE A 431 -23.41 3.96 1.66
N MET A 432 -24.59 3.84 2.25
CA MET A 432 -25.38 2.60 2.19
C MET A 432 -25.74 2.23 0.75
N ASP A 433 -26.18 3.18 -0.07
CA ASP A 433 -26.46 2.98 -1.49
C ASP A 433 -25.22 2.54 -2.27
N LEU A 434 -24.05 3.16 -1.98
CA LEU A 434 -22.78 2.77 -2.59
C LEU A 434 -22.40 1.34 -2.22
N CYS A 435 -22.39 1.01 -0.93
CA CYS A 435 -22.04 -0.32 -0.43
C CYS A 435 -22.98 -1.41 -0.99
N GLN A 436 -24.29 -1.14 -1.01
CA GLN A 436 -25.26 -2.08 -1.57
C GLN A 436 -25.03 -2.31 -3.07
N SER A 437 -24.71 -1.26 -3.84
CA SER A 437 -24.37 -1.39 -5.26
C SER A 437 -23.11 -2.22 -5.50
N ARG A 438 -22.26 -2.38 -4.49
CA ARG A 438 -21.01 -3.15 -4.45
C ARG A 438 -21.16 -4.47 -3.71
N ARG A 439 -22.35 -5.02 -3.61
CA ARG A 439 -22.66 -6.30 -2.95
C ARG A 439 -22.26 -6.34 -1.47
N GLY A 440 -22.19 -5.16 -0.82
CA GLY A 440 -21.90 -5.05 0.59
C GLY A 440 -23.08 -5.47 1.45
N THR A 441 -22.81 -6.21 2.53
CA THR A 441 -23.79 -6.59 3.55
C THR A 441 -23.50 -5.81 4.82
N LEU A 442 -24.46 -5.02 5.29
CA LEU A 442 -24.34 -4.25 6.53
C LEU A 442 -24.27 -5.19 7.73
N LEU A 443 -23.22 -5.07 8.53
CA LEU A 443 -23.06 -5.79 9.79
C LEU A 443 -23.59 -5.00 10.99
N GLY A 444 -23.37 -3.70 11.00
CA GLY A 444 -23.76 -2.82 12.08
C GLY A 444 -23.52 -1.36 11.75
N MET A 445 -24.06 -0.50 12.61
CA MET A 445 -23.90 0.95 12.53
C MET A 445 -23.79 1.48 13.95
N ASP A 446 -22.63 2.06 14.28
CA ASP A 446 -22.32 2.57 15.60
C ASP A 446 -22.14 4.09 15.54
N TYR A 447 -22.80 4.82 16.43
CA TYR A 447 -22.65 6.26 16.58
C TYR A 447 -21.50 6.54 17.54
N LEU A 448 -20.39 7.06 17.02
CA LEU A 448 -19.24 7.46 17.84
C LEU A 448 -19.49 8.81 18.51
N SER A 449 -20.27 9.69 17.88
CA SER A 449 -20.75 10.94 18.43
C SER A 449 -22.10 11.29 17.80
N GLU A 450 -22.73 12.41 18.23
CA GLU A 450 -24.00 12.88 17.65
C GLU A 450 -23.93 13.16 16.15
N GLU A 451 -22.72 13.38 15.60
CA GLU A 451 -22.51 13.76 14.21
C GLU A 451 -21.74 12.72 13.39
N ARG A 452 -21.06 11.74 14.02
CA ARG A 452 -20.24 10.74 13.35
C ARG A 452 -20.73 9.33 13.57
N VAL A 453 -20.73 8.57 12.47
CA VAL A 453 -21.23 7.19 12.40
C VAL A 453 -20.15 6.29 11.80
N GLU A 454 -19.94 5.16 12.42
CA GLU A 454 -19.18 4.03 11.85
C GLU A 454 -20.16 3.04 11.23
N LEU A 455 -19.99 2.77 9.95
CA LEU A 455 -20.74 1.77 9.20
C LEU A 455 -19.86 0.55 8.96
N LYS A 456 -20.27 -0.60 9.47
CA LYS A 456 -19.54 -1.88 9.34
C LYS A 456 -20.18 -2.74 8.26
N TYR A 457 -19.40 -3.12 7.26
CA TYR A 457 -19.85 -3.93 6.13
C TYR A 457 -18.97 -5.16 5.93
N THR A 458 -19.58 -6.25 5.46
CA THR A 458 -18.84 -7.31 4.76
C THR A 458 -18.96 -7.04 3.27
N MET A 459 -17.83 -6.99 2.56
CA MET A 459 -17.79 -6.69 1.14
C MET A 459 -16.81 -7.61 0.40
N PRO A 460 -17.09 -7.98 -0.87
CA PRO A 460 -16.11 -8.63 -1.71
C PRO A 460 -14.93 -7.68 -1.98
N LEU A 461 -13.71 -8.15 -1.77
CA LEU A 461 -12.50 -7.34 -2.00
C LEU A 461 -12.42 -6.83 -3.45
N GLY A 462 -12.82 -7.66 -4.43
CA GLY A 462 -12.86 -7.27 -5.83
C GLY A 462 -13.75 -6.07 -6.15
N GLU A 463 -14.75 -5.78 -5.33
CA GLU A 463 -15.63 -4.61 -5.49
C GLU A 463 -15.02 -3.33 -4.91
N ILE A 464 -14.04 -3.47 -4.01
CA ILE A 464 -13.33 -2.33 -3.39
C ILE A 464 -12.17 -1.89 -4.28
N VAL A 465 -11.44 -2.86 -4.85
CA VAL A 465 -10.16 -2.65 -5.53
C VAL A 465 -10.25 -1.75 -6.77
N PHE A 466 -11.42 -1.61 -7.43
CA PHE A 466 -11.47 -0.84 -8.68
C PHE A 466 -11.58 0.68 -8.48
N ASP A 467 -12.66 1.13 -7.85
CA ASP A 467 -12.97 2.57 -7.77
C ASP A 467 -13.80 2.93 -6.53
N PHE A 468 -13.94 1.99 -5.60
CA PHE A 468 -14.80 2.20 -4.43
C PHE A 468 -14.34 3.37 -3.56
N PHE A 469 -13.03 3.49 -3.33
CA PHE A 469 -12.47 4.56 -2.52
C PHE A 469 -12.72 5.94 -3.16
N ASP A 470 -12.51 6.07 -4.45
CA ASP A 470 -12.74 7.31 -5.18
C ASP A 470 -14.23 7.69 -5.20
N GLN A 471 -15.10 6.70 -5.40
CA GLN A 471 -16.55 6.88 -5.33
C GLN A 471 -17.00 7.30 -3.93
N LEU A 472 -16.44 6.68 -2.89
CA LEU A 472 -16.72 7.02 -1.50
C LEU A 472 -16.32 8.46 -1.21
N LYS A 473 -15.08 8.84 -1.51
CA LYS A 473 -14.58 10.21 -1.33
C LYS A 473 -15.38 11.24 -2.12
N SER A 474 -15.63 10.98 -3.40
CA SER A 474 -16.38 11.89 -4.26
C SER A 474 -17.82 12.12 -3.76
N ARG A 475 -18.53 11.05 -3.36
CA ARG A 475 -19.92 11.14 -2.90
C ARG A 475 -20.08 11.75 -1.52
N THR A 476 -19.02 11.73 -0.72
CA THR A 476 -19.00 12.28 0.65
C THR A 476 -18.18 13.55 0.76
N GLN A 477 -17.83 14.18 -0.36
CA GLN A 477 -17.02 15.42 -0.39
C GLN A 477 -15.67 15.29 0.36
N GLY A 478 -15.13 14.08 0.43
CA GLY A 478 -13.88 13.79 1.15
C GLY A 478 -14.05 13.48 2.63
N TYR A 479 -15.26 13.56 3.19
CA TYR A 479 -15.48 13.40 4.63
C TYR A 479 -15.52 11.94 5.11
N ALA A 480 -15.71 10.96 4.23
CA ALA A 480 -15.68 9.57 4.63
C ALA A 480 -14.29 8.98 4.58
N SER A 481 -13.93 8.22 5.60
CA SER A 481 -12.73 7.38 5.62
C SER A 481 -13.11 5.90 5.60
N LEU A 482 -12.24 5.09 5.01
CA LEU A 482 -12.40 3.65 4.87
C LEU A 482 -11.19 2.95 5.45
N ASP A 483 -11.47 1.91 6.22
CA ASP A 483 -10.51 0.89 6.61
C ASP A 483 -11.11 -0.50 6.35
N TYR A 484 -10.29 -1.52 6.11
CA TYR A 484 -10.79 -2.87 5.90
C TYR A 484 -9.78 -3.95 6.31
N GLU A 485 -10.30 -5.08 6.77
CA GLU A 485 -9.53 -6.26 7.15
C GLU A 485 -10.01 -7.51 6.41
N PRO A 486 -9.12 -8.46 6.07
CA PRO A 486 -9.52 -9.73 5.49
C PRO A 486 -10.49 -10.49 6.40
N ALA A 487 -11.60 -10.99 5.82
CA ALA A 487 -12.65 -11.69 6.57
C ALA A 487 -12.95 -13.11 6.04
N GLY A 488 -12.00 -13.67 5.28
CA GLY A 488 -12.14 -15.00 4.69
C GLY A 488 -12.64 -14.97 3.25
N ARG A 489 -13.45 -15.94 2.86
CA ARG A 489 -13.91 -16.11 1.48
C ARG A 489 -15.40 -16.45 1.48
N GLN A 490 -16.08 -16.10 0.38
CA GLN A 490 -17.48 -16.48 0.15
C GLN A 490 -17.65 -17.03 -1.27
N GLU A 491 -18.64 -17.89 -1.45
CA GLU A 491 -19.09 -18.35 -2.76
C GLU A 491 -19.88 -17.23 -3.47
N ALA A 492 -19.62 -17.04 -4.77
CA ALA A 492 -20.30 -16.04 -5.59
C ALA A 492 -20.46 -16.50 -7.03
N ASP A 493 -21.52 -15.99 -7.69
CA ASP A 493 -21.78 -16.27 -9.11
C ASP A 493 -20.91 -15.37 -10.01
N LEU A 494 -19.65 -15.78 -10.14
CA LEU A 494 -18.64 -15.07 -10.90
C LEU A 494 -18.44 -15.71 -12.27
N VAL A 495 -18.23 -14.87 -13.26
CA VAL A 495 -17.99 -15.29 -14.64
C VAL A 495 -16.82 -14.53 -15.24
N LYS A 496 -16.07 -15.20 -16.10
CA LYS A 496 -15.05 -14.55 -16.93
C LYS A 496 -15.71 -13.85 -18.11
N VAL A 497 -15.40 -12.57 -18.28
CA VAL A 497 -15.77 -11.79 -19.47
C VAL A 497 -14.52 -11.59 -20.31
N ASP A 498 -14.51 -12.14 -21.51
CA ASP A 498 -13.44 -11.97 -22.49
C ASP A 498 -13.79 -10.82 -23.45
N ILE A 499 -12.80 -10.02 -23.78
CA ILE A 499 -12.90 -9.01 -24.84
C ILE A 499 -12.23 -9.53 -26.11
N LEU A 500 -12.98 -9.52 -27.20
CA LEU A 500 -12.49 -9.98 -28.50
C LEU A 500 -12.39 -8.81 -29.47
N LEU A 501 -11.23 -8.68 -30.10
CA LEU A 501 -11.00 -7.78 -31.21
C LEU A 501 -10.91 -8.60 -32.49
N GLN A 502 -11.79 -8.36 -33.41
CA GLN A 502 -11.88 -9.13 -34.70
C GLN A 502 -12.05 -10.65 -34.50
N GLY A 503 -12.61 -11.07 -33.36
CA GLY A 503 -12.81 -12.47 -32.97
C GLY A 503 -11.65 -13.10 -32.22
N GLU A 504 -10.52 -12.42 -32.08
CA GLU A 504 -9.38 -12.87 -31.24
C GLU A 504 -9.49 -12.31 -29.83
N ARG A 505 -9.29 -13.16 -28.82
CA ARG A 505 -9.30 -12.76 -27.41
C ARG A 505 -8.09 -11.86 -27.11
N VAL A 506 -8.32 -10.79 -26.37
CA VAL A 506 -7.28 -9.93 -25.81
C VAL A 506 -7.27 -10.15 -24.31
N ASP A 507 -6.37 -10.98 -23.85
CA ASP A 507 -6.24 -11.44 -22.46
C ASP A 507 -6.10 -10.30 -21.46
N ALA A 508 -5.38 -9.24 -21.80
CA ALA A 508 -5.19 -8.06 -20.96
C ALA A 508 -6.50 -7.32 -20.59
N PHE A 509 -7.57 -7.51 -21.34
CA PHE A 509 -8.89 -6.92 -21.07
C PHE A 509 -9.90 -7.93 -20.50
N SER A 510 -9.50 -9.18 -20.29
CA SER A 510 -10.35 -10.17 -19.63
C SER A 510 -10.48 -9.87 -18.14
N ALA A 511 -11.69 -10.04 -17.59
CA ALA A 511 -11.95 -9.83 -16.16
C ALA A 511 -12.90 -10.90 -15.62
N ILE A 512 -12.75 -11.20 -14.32
CA ILE A 512 -13.70 -12.02 -13.57
C ILE A 512 -14.62 -11.06 -12.83
N VAL A 513 -15.91 -11.12 -13.13
CA VAL A 513 -16.92 -10.22 -12.58
C VAL A 513 -18.17 -10.99 -12.17
N HIS A 514 -18.98 -10.41 -11.28
CA HIS A 514 -20.27 -10.98 -10.93
C HIS A 514 -21.19 -11.03 -12.17
N ARG A 515 -21.92 -12.13 -12.33
CA ARG A 515 -22.76 -12.39 -13.52
C ARG A 515 -23.71 -11.25 -13.85
N GLU A 516 -24.34 -10.65 -12.84
CA GLU A 516 -25.25 -9.53 -13.02
C GLU A 516 -24.56 -8.28 -13.61
N LYS A 517 -23.27 -8.07 -13.29
CA LYS A 517 -22.48 -6.94 -13.78
C LYS A 517 -21.77 -7.20 -15.11
N ALA A 518 -21.76 -8.45 -15.58
CA ALA A 518 -20.99 -8.86 -16.75
C ALA A 518 -21.40 -8.10 -18.03
N TYR A 519 -22.71 -7.86 -18.23
CA TYR A 519 -23.21 -7.10 -19.39
C TYR A 519 -22.76 -5.63 -19.33
N ALA A 520 -22.90 -4.99 -18.18
CA ALA A 520 -22.49 -3.59 -17.99
C ALA A 520 -20.98 -3.42 -18.21
N TYR A 521 -20.17 -4.31 -17.61
CA TYR A 521 -18.72 -4.33 -17.80
C TYR A 521 -18.35 -4.49 -19.29
N GLY A 522 -18.91 -5.49 -19.97
CA GLY A 522 -18.63 -5.77 -21.37
C GLY A 522 -19.00 -4.61 -22.29
N THR A 523 -20.14 -3.96 -22.05
CA THR A 523 -20.60 -2.80 -22.83
C THR A 523 -19.69 -1.61 -22.62
N THR A 524 -19.37 -1.27 -21.37
CA THR A 524 -18.49 -0.14 -21.02
C THR A 524 -17.10 -0.31 -21.64
N MET A 525 -16.52 -1.51 -21.52
CA MET A 525 -15.20 -1.80 -22.10
C MET A 525 -15.22 -1.73 -23.64
N ALA A 526 -16.24 -2.29 -24.27
CA ALA A 526 -16.37 -2.22 -25.73
C ALA A 526 -16.53 -0.77 -26.24
N GLU A 527 -17.29 0.06 -25.54
CA GLU A 527 -17.45 1.50 -25.86
C GLU A 527 -16.16 2.29 -25.66
N ARG A 528 -15.40 2.01 -24.57
CA ARG A 528 -14.09 2.62 -24.32
C ARG A 528 -13.13 2.30 -25.45
N LEU A 529 -12.96 1.03 -25.76
CA LEU A 529 -12.07 0.57 -26.84
C LEU A 529 -12.46 1.15 -28.20
N ARG A 530 -13.76 1.30 -28.49
CA ARG A 530 -14.24 1.96 -29.71
C ARG A 530 -13.79 3.42 -29.82
N LYS A 531 -13.70 4.13 -28.69
CA LYS A 531 -13.25 5.53 -28.67
C LYS A 531 -11.74 5.64 -28.78
N LEU A 532 -11.00 4.72 -28.18
CA LEU A 532 -9.54 4.76 -28.03
C LEU A 532 -8.81 4.19 -29.25
N ILE A 533 -9.35 3.10 -29.84
CA ILE A 533 -8.71 2.48 -31.01
C ILE A 533 -9.02 3.31 -32.27
N PRO A 534 -7.99 3.77 -33.00
CA PRO A 534 -8.17 4.56 -34.22
C PRO A 534 -8.82 3.72 -35.34
N ARG A 535 -9.54 4.40 -36.23
CA ARG A 535 -10.11 3.75 -37.41
C ARG A 535 -9.02 3.17 -38.29
N GLN A 536 -9.20 1.93 -38.70
CA GLN A 536 -8.29 1.23 -39.60
C GLN A 536 -8.87 1.10 -41.01
N GLN A 537 -8.11 0.50 -41.94
CA GLN A 537 -8.54 0.30 -43.33
C GLN A 537 -9.74 -0.66 -43.46
N PHE A 538 -9.98 -1.45 -42.41
CA PHE A 538 -11.09 -2.42 -42.32
C PHE A 538 -11.92 -2.16 -41.06
N GLU A 539 -13.10 -2.77 -40.99
CA GLU A 539 -13.98 -2.71 -39.83
C GLU A 539 -13.46 -3.63 -38.73
N VAL A 540 -13.35 -3.09 -37.53
CA VAL A 540 -12.92 -3.84 -36.34
C VAL A 540 -14.12 -4.05 -35.41
N PRO A 541 -14.70 -5.26 -35.34
CA PRO A 541 -15.70 -5.60 -34.36
C PRO A 541 -15.01 -5.79 -33.00
N ILE A 542 -15.54 -5.15 -31.97
CA ILE A 542 -15.20 -5.32 -30.57
C ILE A 542 -16.35 -6.09 -29.95
N GLN A 543 -16.05 -7.19 -29.27
CA GLN A 543 -17.08 -8.05 -28.68
C GLN A 543 -16.70 -8.38 -27.24
N ALA A 544 -17.67 -8.38 -26.33
CA ALA A 544 -17.52 -8.96 -25.00
C ALA A 544 -18.27 -10.29 -24.97
N ALA A 545 -17.66 -11.33 -24.40
CA ALA A 545 -18.22 -12.67 -24.39
C ALA A 545 -18.05 -13.34 -23.02
N ILE A 546 -18.99 -14.20 -22.64
CA ILE A 546 -18.89 -15.16 -21.56
C ILE A 546 -18.80 -16.54 -22.20
N GLY A 547 -17.63 -17.16 -22.16
CA GLY A 547 -17.37 -18.38 -22.93
C GLY A 547 -17.62 -18.16 -24.44
N ALA A 548 -18.55 -18.94 -25.02
CA ALA A 548 -18.93 -18.81 -26.43
C ALA A 548 -20.03 -17.77 -26.69
N ARG A 549 -20.68 -17.23 -25.65
CA ARG A 549 -21.82 -16.32 -25.78
C ARG A 549 -21.37 -14.86 -25.80
N ILE A 550 -21.58 -14.18 -26.92
CA ILE A 550 -21.37 -12.72 -27.02
C ILE A 550 -22.48 -12.00 -26.25
N ILE A 551 -22.11 -11.13 -25.34
CA ILE A 551 -23.00 -10.34 -24.48
C ILE A 551 -23.08 -8.87 -24.91
N ALA A 552 -21.99 -8.30 -25.46
CA ALA A 552 -21.98 -6.94 -25.98
C ALA A 552 -21.15 -6.85 -27.24
N ARG A 553 -21.46 -5.89 -28.11
CA ARG A 553 -20.76 -5.68 -29.38
C ARG A 553 -20.74 -4.22 -29.79
N GLU A 554 -19.56 -3.75 -30.15
CA GLU A 554 -19.31 -2.46 -30.77
C GLU A 554 -18.52 -2.63 -32.08
N ASN A 555 -18.54 -1.63 -32.96
CA ASN A 555 -17.81 -1.68 -34.23
C ASN A 555 -17.05 -0.38 -34.48
N ILE A 556 -15.76 -0.49 -34.81
CA ILE A 556 -14.97 0.62 -35.34
C ILE A 556 -15.10 0.60 -36.85
N ARG A 557 -15.70 1.65 -37.41
CA ARG A 557 -15.90 1.76 -38.84
C ARG A 557 -14.59 1.93 -39.60
N ALA A 558 -14.43 1.23 -40.73
CA ALA A 558 -13.27 1.39 -41.59
C ALA A 558 -13.11 2.83 -42.12
N ILE A 559 -11.86 3.26 -42.32
CA ILE A 559 -11.56 4.49 -43.05
C ILE A 559 -12.13 4.36 -44.47
N ARG A 560 -12.97 5.28 -44.89
CA ARG A 560 -13.50 5.35 -46.24
C ARG A 560 -12.68 6.31 -47.09
N LYS A 561 -11.99 5.78 -48.08
CA LYS A 561 -11.43 6.61 -49.14
C LYS A 561 -12.57 6.94 -50.12
N ASP A 562 -12.77 8.20 -50.43
CA ASP A 562 -13.76 8.58 -51.44
C ASP A 562 -13.23 8.19 -52.83
N VAL A 563 -13.61 6.95 -53.27
CA VAL A 563 -13.21 6.42 -54.56
C VAL A 563 -14.03 7.03 -55.70
N LEU A 564 -15.08 7.81 -55.37
CA LEU A 564 -15.95 8.45 -56.32
C LEU A 564 -15.57 9.91 -56.60
N ALA A 565 -14.67 10.52 -55.81
CA ALA A 565 -14.24 11.92 -55.94
C ALA A 565 -13.67 12.26 -57.35
N LYS A 566 -13.11 11.28 -58.04
CA LYS A 566 -12.57 11.43 -59.39
C LYS A 566 -13.54 10.96 -60.52
N CYS A 567 -14.79 10.57 -60.20
CA CYS A 567 -15.79 10.15 -61.18
C CYS A 567 -16.63 11.36 -61.59
N TYR A 568 -16.17 12.10 -62.55
CA TYR A 568 -16.95 13.11 -63.25
C TYR A 568 -17.91 12.45 -64.25
N GLY A 569 -19.23 12.67 -64.08
CA GLY A 569 -20.27 12.19 -64.95
C GLY A 569 -21.15 11.08 -64.39
N GLY A 570 -22.34 10.88 -64.97
CA GLY A 570 -23.45 10.05 -64.46
C GLY A 570 -23.34 8.54 -64.67
N ASP A 571 -22.15 7.97 -64.88
CA ASP A 571 -22.00 6.52 -65.06
C ASP A 571 -22.20 5.76 -63.72
N ILE A 572 -23.45 5.35 -63.50
CA ILE A 572 -23.89 4.64 -62.29
C ILE A 572 -23.20 3.28 -62.20
N THR A 573 -22.96 2.60 -63.33
CA THR A 573 -22.37 1.27 -63.39
C THR A 573 -20.90 1.30 -62.96
N ARG A 574 -20.16 2.30 -63.40
CA ARG A 574 -18.76 2.50 -62.98
C ARG A 574 -18.64 2.84 -61.50
N LYS A 575 -19.54 3.69 -60.98
CA LYS A 575 -19.61 4.01 -59.55
C LYS A 575 -19.87 2.77 -58.68
N ARG A 576 -20.81 1.93 -59.13
CA ARG A 576 -21.18 0.67 -58.46
C ARG A 576 -20.01 -0.33 -58.45
N LYS A 577 -19.31 -0.51 -59.57
CA LYS A 577 -18.12 -1.38 -59.68
C LYS A 577 -16.98 -0.92 -58.77
N LEU A 578 -16.73 0.40 -58.66
CA LEU A 578 -15.70 0.93 -57.80
C LEU A 578 -16.02 0.70 -56.33
N LEU A 579 -17.28 0.88 -55.93
CA LEU A 579 -17.75 0.60 -54.56
C LEU A 579 -17.67 -0.90 -54.22
N GLU A 580 -18.02 -1.78 -55.18
CA GLU A 580 -17.90 -3.24 -54.98
C GLU A 580 -16.45 -3.69 -54.85
N LYS A 581 -15.53 -3.17 -55.71
CA LYS A 581 -14.09 -3.43 -55.56
C LYS A 581 -13.53 -2.92 -54.23
N GLN A 582 -13.98 -1.77 -53.75
CA GLN A 582 -13.60 -1.26 -52.44
C GLN A 582 -14.10 -2.17 -51.29
N LYS A 583 -15.33 -2.66 -51.39
CA LYS A 583 -15.93 -3.60 -50.43
C LYS A 583 -15.19 -4.94 -50.41
N GLU A 584 -14.85 -5.49 -51.57
CA GLU A 584 -14.06 -6.73 -51.67
C GLU A 584 -12.64 -6.55 -51.16
N GLY A 585 -11.96 -5.44 -51.50
CA GLY A 585 -10.64 -5.11 -50.97
C GLY A 585 -10.62 -5.02 -49.44
N LYS A 586 -11.63 -4.38 -48.84
CA LYS A 586 -11.78 -4.31 -47.37
C LYS A 586 -12.07 -5.67 -46.73
N LYS A 587 -12.85 -6.53 -47.43
CA LYS A 587 -13.13 -7.89 -46.97
C LYS A 587 -11.84 -8.74 -46.93
N ARG A 588 -10.98 -8.61 -47.96
CA ARG A 588 -9.67 -9.28 -47.98
C ARG A 588 -8.71 -8.73 -46.91
N MET A 589 -8.65 -7.42 -46.71
CA MET A 589 -7.84 -6.81 -45.66
C MET A 589 -8.29 -7.25 -44.26
N LYS A 590 -9.60 -7.41 -44.04
CA LYS A 590 -10.13 -7.93 -42.78
C LYS A 590 -9.67 -9.36 -42.47
N THR A 591 -9.41 -10.18 -43.49
CA THR A 591 -8.98 -11.58 -43.35
C THR A 591 -7.47 -11.69 -43.10
N ILE A 592 -6.67 -10.69 -43.46
CA ILE A 592 -5.20 -10.72 -43.43
C ILE A 592 -4.63 -9.73 -42.40
N GLY A 593 -5.37 -8.66 -42.08
CA GLY A 593 -4.88 -7.59 -41.18
C GLY A 593 -5.03 -7.94 -39.71
N ARG A 594 -3.95 -7.86 -38.95
CA ARG A 594 -4.02 -7.84 -37.50
C ARG A 594 -4.49 -6.46 -37.04
N VAL A 595 -5.26 -6.43 -35.96
CA VAL A 595 -5.69 -5.17 -35.35
C VAL A 595 -4.52 -4.63 -34.51
N GLU A 596 -3.98 -3.50 -34.93
CA GLU A 596 -3.01 -2.77 -34.12
C GLU A 596 -3.78 -1.94 -33.09
N VAL A 597 -3.61 -2.28 -31.83
CA VAL A 597 -4.10 -1.48 -30.70
C VAL A 597 -2.94 -0.61 -30.26
N PRO A 598 -3.03 0.73 -30.37
CA PRO A 598 -1.98 1.60 -29.87
C PRO A 598 -1.79 1.43 -28.36
N GLN A 599 -0.56 1.49 -27.89
CA GLN A 599 -0.23 1.36 -26.46
C GLN A 599 -1.02 2.33 -25.59
N ASN A 600 -1.17 3.57 -26.03
CA ASN A 600 -2.00 4.57 -25.33
C ASN A 600 -3.46 4.13 -25.17
N ALA A 601 -3.98 3.32 -26.10
CA ALA A 601 -5.34 2.78 -25.99
C ALA A 601 -5.42 1.65 -24.96
N PHE A 602 -4.36 0.84 -24.79
CA PHE A 602 -4.28 -0.12 -23.70
C PHE A 602 -4.27 0.59 -22.34
N ILE A 603 -3.36 1.54 -22.14
CA ILE A 603 -3.24 2.30 -20.91
C ILE A 603 -4.57 2.99 -20.56
N ALA A 604 -5.13 3.75 -21.49
CA ALA A 604 -6.39 4.48 -21.27
C ALA A 604 -7.62 3.56 -21.09
N ALA A 605 -7.62 2.35 -21.66
CA ALA A 605 -8.71 1.39 -21.46
C ALA A 605 -8.65 0.74 -20.06
N LEU A 606 -7.45 0.53 -19.54
CA LEU A 606 -7.20 -0.14 -18.26
C LEU A 606 -7.21 0.84 -17.07
N SER A 607 -6.69 2.07 -17.23
CA SER A 607 -6.65 3.08 -16.16
C SER A 607 -7.99 3.68 -15.74
N GLY A 608 -9.05 3.42 -16.50
CA GLY A 608 -10.36 4.00 -16.17
C GLY A 608 -10.52 5.48 -16.53
N ASP A 609 -9.43 6.19 -16.81
CA ASP A 609 -9.38 7.60 -17.19
C ASP A 609 -9.83 7.81 -18.64
N VAL A 610 -11.12 7.88 -18.84
CA VAL A 610 -11.65 8.59 -20.00
C VAL A 610 -12.05 9.98 -19.53
N GLU A 611 -11.10 10.91 -19.50
CA GLU A 611 -11.45 12.32 -19.59
C GLU A 611 -12.40 12.50 -20.78
N THR A 612 -13.66 12.70 -20.49
CA THR A 612 -14.59 13.31 -21.42
C THR A 612 -14.11 14.76 -21.65
N LYS A 613 -13.15 14.94 -22.55
CA LYS A 613 -13.00 16.26 -23.20
C LYS A 613 -14.32 16.52 -23.92
N GLY A 614 -15.23 17.15 -23.18
CA GLY A 614 -16.40 17.76 -23.74
C GLY A 614 -15.99 18.77 -24.80
N LYS A 615 -16.63 18.67 -25.97
CA LYS A 615 -16.75 19.78 -26.88
C LYS A 615 -17.60 20.89 -26.25
#